data_656e7d1232db5504ba7cb5533f65d123
#
_entry.id   656e7d1232db5504ba7cb5533f65d123
#
_cell.length_a   1.000
_cell.length_b   1.000
_cell.length_c   1.000
_cell.angle_alpha   90.00
_cell.angle_beta   90.00
_cell.angle_gamma   90.00
#
_symmetry.space_group_name_H-M   'P 1'
#
loop_
_entity.id
_entity.type
_entity.pdbx_description
1 polymer ?
#
loop_
_entity_poly.entity_id
_entity_poly.type
_entity_poly.pdbx_seq_one_letter_code
_entity_poly.pdbx_strand_id
1 'polypeptide(L)'
;MKITLVSSCGLVLEQDGSALLIDALNKQFRCYYGLPPEVFAKMLAGEPPYDAVCGVLFTHAHPDHYSASRTEQLRAACGAPVFLPQPNTPERLMMQLGPFTVECSRFPHIPVPGMAEAPHAVYWISAAGKNIYVTADAQIDTERHRTILHGRRADAAFWNGQYLSHPETRELLLEAAVKNYIYHIPVDEKDVCGIRRKCERSMARFGAELPDVSLLEQYPSSLEA
;
A
#
# COMPACT_ATOMS: atom_id res chain seq x y z
N MET A 1 7.65 -8.22 -12.13
CA MET A 1 7.60 -6.99 -11.30
C MET A 1 8.05 -7.34 -9.89
N LYS A 2 9.10 -6.70 -9.39
CA LYS A 2 9.54 -6.89 -8.01
C LYS A 2 8.82 -5.89 -7.11
N ILE A 3 8.43 -6.33 -5.92
CA ILE A 3 7.75 -5.50 -4.92
C ILE A 3 8.52 -5.59 -3.61
N THR A 4 8.87 -4.46 -3.02
CA THR A 4 9.54 -4.41 -1.73
C THR A 4 8.69 -3.64 -0.73
N LEU A 5 8.34 -4.25 0.40
CA LEU A 5 7.74 -3.59 1.54
C LEU A 5 8.88 -2.98 2.38
N VAL A 6 8.97 -1.65 2.44
CA VAL A 6 10.09 -0.93 3.10
C VAL A 6 9.74 -0.37 4.47
N SER A 7 8.46 -0.35 4.82
CA SER A 7 7.92 0.06 6.12
C SER A 7 6.58 -0.61 6.37
N SER A 8 5.85 -0.26 7.41
CA SER A 8 4.55 -0.89 7.72
C SER A 8 3.54 -0.86 6.55
N CYS A 9 3.56 0.18 5.72
CA CYS A 9 2.68 0.34 4.55
C CYS A 9 3.41 0.77 3.27
N GLY A 10 4.71 1.09 3.36
CA GLY A 10 5.49 1.61 2.24
C GLY A 10 5.88 0.53 1.25
N LEU A 11 5.42 0.64 0.01
CA LEU A 11 5.74 -0.26 -1.09
C LEU A 11 6.65 0.42 -2.11
N VAL A 12 7.60 -0.33 -2.65
CA VAL A 12 8.42 0.02 -3.81
C VAL A 12 8.17 -1.02 -4.89
N LEU A 13 7.66 -0.59 -6.03
CA LEU A 13 7.48 -1.43 -7.20
C LEU A 13 8.60 -1.15 -8.19
N GLU A 14 9.31 -2.20 -8.59
CA GLU A 14 10.43 -2.13 -9.54
C GLU A 14 10.05 -2.85 -10.85
N GLN A 15 10.17 -2.12 -11.97
CA GLN A 15 9.94 -2.66 -13.30
C GLN A 15 10.79 -1.91 -14.34
N ASP A 16 11.48 -2.65 -15.21
CA ASP A 16 12.26 -2.12 -16.32
C ASP A 16 13.22 -0.98 -15.92
N GLY A 17 13.93 -1.15 -14.79
CA GLY A 17 14.88 -0.19 -14.25
C GLY A 17 14.24 1.05 -13.61
N SER A 18 12.91 1.12 -13.49
CA SER A 18 12.18 2.22 -12.84
C SER A 18 11.59 1.80 -11.51
N ALA A 19 11.49 2.72 -10.56
CA ALA A 19 10.86 2.51 -9.26
C ALA A 19 9.64 3.42 -9.07
N LEU A 20 8.51 2.85 -8.65
CA LEU A 20 7.32 3.55 -8.20
C LEU A 20 7.16 3.38 -6.69
N LEU A 21 7.06 4.48 -5.96
CA LEU A 21 6.92 4.48 -4.50
C LEU A 21 5.44 4.68 -4.12
N ILE A 22 4.94 3.88 -3.17
CA ILE A 22 3.57 4.02 -2.66
C ILE A 22 3.63 4.03 -1.14
N ASP A 23 3.18 5.11 -0.49
CA ASP A 23 3.25 5.34 0.97
C ASP A 23 4.66 5.13 1.59
N ALA A 24 5.70 5.13 0.75
CA ALA A 24 7.05 4.73 1.12
C ALA A 24 7.89 5.85 1.77
N LEU A 25 7.30 7.02 2.06
CA LEU A 25 7.99 8.15 2.70
C LEU A 25 7.42 8.48 4.09
N ASN A 26 6.75 7.53 4.68
CA ASN A 26 6.08 7.67 5.97
C ASN A 26 7.06 7.83 7.14
N LYS A 27 6.56 8.35 8.25
CA LYS A 27 7.27 8.39 9.54
C LYS A 27 6.68 7.35 10.49
N GLN A 28 7.44 7.02 11.53
CA GLN A 28 6.88 6.24 12.63
C GLN A 28 5.69 6.99 13.25
N PHE A 29 4.58 6.30 13.40
CA PHE A 29 3.39 6.85 14.03
C PHE A 29 2.64 5.78 14.83
N ARG A 30 2.36 6.06 16.10
CA ARG A 30 1.74 5.10 17.03
C ARG A 30 2.46 3.76 17.05
N CYS A 31 1.77 2.66 16.68
CA CYS A 31 2.31 1.31 16.62
C CYS A 31 2.95 0.95 15.26
N TYR A 32 2.89 1.84 14.27
CA TYR A 32 3.39 1.56 12.92
C TYR A 32 4.82 2.03 12.71
N TYR A 33 5.60 1.20 12.06
CA TYR A 33 6.98 1.50 11.71
C TYR A 33 7.03 2.41 10.48
N GLY A 34 7.79 3.51 10.58
CA GLY A 34 8.08 4.36 9.44
C GLY A 34 9.22 3.83 8.58
N LEU A 35 9.45 4.46 7.45
CA LEU A 35 10.60 4.20 6.60
C LEU A 35 11.91 4.37 7.41
N PRO A 36 12.81 3.37 7.45
CA PRO A 36 14.08 3.45 8.14
C PRO A 36 14.94 4.60 7.61
N PRO A 37 15.66 5.34 8.48
CA PRO A 37 16.51 6.46 8.06
C PRO A 37 17.58 6.08 7.02
N GLU A 38 18.17 4.89 7.12
CA GLU A 38 19.17 4.37 6.21
C GLU A 38 18.59 4.08 4.81
N VAL A 39 17.33 3.61 4.74
CA VAL A 39 16.64 3.42 3.46
C VAL A 39 16.28 4.77 2.84
N PHE A 40 15.85 5.73 3.65
CA PHE A 40 15.58 7.08 3.17
C PHE A 40 16.85 7.78 2.66
N ALA A 41 17.99 7.59 3.33
CA ALA A 41 19.27 8.11 2.87
C ALA A 41 19.66 7.55 1.48
N LYS A 42 19.46 6.25 1.25
CA LYS A 42 19.66 5.62 -0.07
C LYS A 42 18.74 6.20 -1.15
N MET A 43 17.47 6.47 -0.80
CA MET A 43 16.53 7.13 -1.73
C MET A 43 17.03 8.52 -2.12
N LEU A 44 17.53 9.31 -1.17
CA LEU A 44 18.06 10.64 -1.44
C LEU A 44 19.36 10.62 -2.25
N ALA A 45 20.19 9.61 -2.04
CA ALA A 45 21.43 9.41 -2.78
C ALA A 45 21.22 8.85 -4.19
N GLY A 46 20.00 8.43 -4.54
CA GLY A 46 19.71 7.74 -5.80
C GLY A 46 20.45 6.41 -5.92
N GLU A 47 20.63 5.69 -4.81
CA GLU A 47 21.19 4.35 -4.86
C GLU A 47 20.15 3.35 -5.39
N PRO A 48 20.53 2.36 -6.21
CA PRO A 48 19.58 1.34 -6.67
C PRO A 48 18.80 0.69 -5.52
N PRO A 49 17.49 0.50 -5.65
CA PRO A 49 16.65 0.72 -6.85
C PRO A 49 16.06 2.14 -6.98
N TYR A 50 16.55 3.12 -6.23
CA TYR A 50 16.00 4.48 -6.15
C TYR A 50 16.65 5.47 -7.13
N ASP A 51 17.55 5.00 -7.99
CA ASP A 51 18.25 5.79 -9.02
C ASP A 51 17.33 6.24 -10.17
N ALA A 52 16.17 5.60 -10.33
CA ALA A 52 15.19 5.93 -11.36
C ALA A 52 13.74 5.94 -10.77
N VAL A 53 13.51 6.74 -9.73
CA VAL A 53 12.16 6.94 -9.19
C VAL A 53 11.30 7.69 -10.20
N CYS A 54 10.31 7.01 -10.77
CA CYS A 54 9.42 7.57 -11.79
C CYS A 54 8.13 8.17 -11.23
N GLY A 55 7.83 7.96 -9.95
CA GLY A 55 6.67 8.55 -9.28
C GLY A 55 6.59 8.19 -7.80
N VAL A 56 5.87 9.03 -7.05
CA VAL A 56 5.55 8.82 -5.64
C VAL A 56 4.04 8.97 -5.46
N LEU A 57 3.39 7.92 -5.02
CA LEU A 57 1.95 7.89 -4.74
C LEU A 57 1.72 7.81 -3.23
N PHE A 58 0.71 8.51 -2.76
CA PHE A 58 0.19 8.36 -1.41
C PHE A 58 -1.27 7.97 -1.46
N THR A 59 -1.68 7.04 -0.60
CA THR A 59 -3.09 6.67 -0.49
C THR A 59 -3.88 7.72 0.28
N HIS A 60 -3.25 8.38 1.26
CA HIS A 60 -3.82 9.46 2.05
C HIS A 60 -2.74 10.20 2.88
N ALA A 61 -3.15 11.23 3.65
CA ALA A 61 -2.23 12.15 4.33
C ALA A 61 -1.93 11.83 5.80
N HIS A 62 -2.30 10.65 6.32
CA HIS A 62 -1.94 10.31 7.71
C HIS A 62 -0.43 10.08 7.87
N PRO A 63 0.14 10.35 9.07
CA PRO A 63 1.60 10.34 9.26
C PRO A 63 2.29 9.00 9.03
N ASP A 64 1.58 7.90 9.22
CA ASP A 64 2.03 6.54 8.94
C ASP A 64 2.01 6.15 7.45
N HIS A 65 1.51 7.03 6.57
CA HIS A 65 1.53 6.92 5.12
C HIS A 65 2.33 8.06 4.47
N TYR A 66 2.19 9.27 4.97
CA TYR A 66 2.71 10.49 4.35
C TYR A 66 3.59 11.30 5.30
N SER A 67 4.66 11.88 4.75
CA SER A 67 5.49 12.90 5.41
C SER A 67 5.84 14.01 4.44
N ALA A 68 5.26 15.19 4.62
CA ALA A 68 5.52 16.35 3.78
C ALA A 68 7.04 16.66 3.66
N SER A 69 7.77 16.62 4.80
CA SER A 69 9.19 16.93 4.81
C SER A 69 10.05 15.92 4.03
N ARG A 70 9.76 14.62 4.13
CA ARG A 70 10.48 13.58 3.38
C ARG A 70 10.12 13.62 1.90
N THR A 71 8.87 13.87 1.59
CA THR A 71 8.38 14.01 0.21
C THR A 71 9.08 15.16 -0.50
N GLU A 72 9.18 16.32 0.15
CA GLU A 72 9.86 17.48 -0.43
C GLU A 72 11.37 17.25 -0.63
N GLN A 73 12.03 16.59 0.33
CA GLN A 73 13.45 16.22 0.20
C GLN A 73 13.67 15.26 -0.98
N LEU A 74 12.86 14.22 -1.11
CA LEU A 74 12.99 13.27 -2.24
C LEU A 74 12.69 13.96 -3.57
N ARG A 75 11.61 14.77 -3.63
CA ARG A 75 11.27 15.54 -4.83
C ARG A 75 12.41 16.46 -5.27
N ALA A 76 13.06 17.12 -4.32
CA ALA A 76 14.20 17.96 -4.62
C ALA A 76 15.41 17.15 -5.11
N ALA A 77 15.61 15.92 -4.63
CA ALA A 77 16.72 15.06 -5.01
C ALA A 77 16.55 14.44 -6.41
N CYS A 78 15.35 13.96 -6.77
CA CYS A 78 15.16 13.19 -8.02
C CYS A 78 14.13 13.79 -8.99
N GLY A 79 13.38 14.85 -8.60
CA GLY A 79 12.38 15.48 -9.46
C GLY A 79 11.13 14.63 -9.75
N ALA A 80 10.95 13.49 -9.10
CA ALA A 80 9.84 12.59 -9.35
C ALA A 80 8.47 13.27 -9.09
N PRO A 81 7.46 13.02 -9.95
CA PRO A 81 6.11 13.52 -9.72
C PRO A 81 5.51 12.87 -8.47
N VAL A 82 4.77 13.68 -7.70
CA VAL A 82 4.13 13.26 -6.46
C VAL A 82 2.61 13.39 -6.60
N PHE A 83 1.88 12.36 -6.21
CA PHE A 83 0.43 12.38 -6.11
C PHE A 83 -0.02 12.06 -4.67
N LEU A 84 -0.82 12.96 -4.12
CA LEU A 84 -1.52 12.83 -2.85
C LEU A 84 -2.99 13.18 -3.08
N PRO A 85 -3.96 12.30 -2.77
CA PRO A 85 -5.38 12.59 -2.92
C PRO A 85 -5.79 13.87 -2.18
N GLN A 86 -6.60 14.69 -2.85
CA GLN A 86 -7.16 15.92 -2.32
C GLN A 86 -8.70 15.83 -2.30
N PRO A 87 -9.41 16.69 -1.58
CA PRO A 87 -10.88 16.68 -1.57
C PRO A 87 -11.52 16.78 -2.95
N ASN A 88 -10.85 17.47 -3.88
CA ASN A 88 -11.30 17.66 -5.27
C ASN A 88 -10.69 16.66 -6.27
N THR A 89 -9.95 15.65 -5.80
CA THR A 89 -9.48 14.57 -6.68
C THR A 89 -10.69 13.89 -7.35
N PRO A 90 -10.66 13.69 -8.68
CA PRO A 90 -11.74 12.98 -9.39
C PRO A 90 -12.01 11.59 -8.79
N GLU A 91 -13.24 11.08 -8.95
CA GLU A 91 -13.60 9.74 -8.48
C GLU A 91 -12.69 8.66 -9.09
N ARG A 92 -12.26 8.87 -10.33
CA ARG A 92 -11.28 8.03 -11.02
C ARG A 92 -10.30 8.89 -11.82
N LEU A 93 -9.02 8.58 -11.72
CA LEU A 93 -7.93 9.27 -12.41
C LEU A 93 -6.93 8.25 -12.97
N MET A 94 -6.53 8.45 -14.23
CA MET A 94 -5.47 7.66 -14.86
C MET A 94 -4.17 8.44 -14.90
N MET A 95 -3.05 7.81 -14.56
CA MET A 95 -1.71 8.39 -14.59
C MET A 95 -0.74 7.44 -15.28
N GLN A 96 0.22 7.99 -16.05
CA GLN A 96 1.36 7.24 -16.57
C GLN A 96 2.62 7.68 -15.84
N LEU A 97 3.28 6.76 -15.14
CA LEU A 97 4.48 7.00 -14.33
C LEU A 97 5.58 6.01 -14.76
N GLY A 98 6.48 6.45 -15.64
CA GLY A 98 7.44 5.55 -16.28
C GLY A 98 6.73 4.37 -16.96
N PRO A 99 7.12 3.10 -16.67
CA PRO A 99 6.47 1.91 -17.24
C PRO A 99 5.11 1.59 -16.59
N PHE A 100 4.71 2.29 -15.53
CA PHE A 100 3.50 2.00 -14.76
C PHE A 100 2.32 2.81 -15.26
N THR A 101 1.22 2.13 -15.60
CA THR A 101 -0.11 2.73 -15.76
C THR A 101 -0.84 2.60 -14.41
N VAL A 102 -1.25 3.72 -13.84
CA VAL A 102 -1.90 3.79 -12.53
C VAL A 102 -3.32 4.27 -12.68
N GLU A 103 -4.27 3.47 -12.26
CA GLU A 103 -5.66 3.88 -12.03
C GLU A 103 -5.83 4.18 -10.54
N CYS A 104 -6.10 5.44 -10.22
CA CYS A 104 -6.45 5.92 -8.90
C CYS A 104 -7.97 6.00 -8.79
N SER A 105 -8.55 5.37 -7.77
CA SER A 105 -9.97 5.47 -7.45
C SER A 105 -10.16 6.00 -6.05
N ARG A 106 -10.96 7.07 -5.89
CA ARG A 106 -11.31 7.57 -4.55
C ARG A 106 -12.04 6.48 -3.77
N PHE A 107 -11.69 6.35 -2.49
CA PHE A 107 -12.28 5.34 -1.61
C PHE A 107 -12.40 5.91 -0.20
N PRO A 108 -13.48 5.59 0.56
CA PRO A 108 -13.59 5.99 1.95
C PRO A 108 -12.45 5.42 2.80
N HIS A 109 -11.90 6.24 3.69
CA HIS A 109 -10.92 5.81 4.68
C HIS A 109 -11.60 5.13 5.86
N ILE A 110 -10.93 4.19 6.51
CA ILE A 110 -11.37 3.60 7.79
C ILE A 110 -11.54 4.72 8.82
N PRO A 111 -12.69 4.81 9.51
CA PRO A 111 -12.83 5.75 10.61
C PRO A 111 -11.81 5.48 11.72
N VAL A 112 -10.95 6.44 12.04
CA VAL A 112 -9.97 6.34 13.12
C VAL A 112 -10.33 7.32 14.23
N PRO A 113 -10.68 6.84 15.45
CA PRO A 113 -11.01 7.72 16.56
C PRO A 113 -9.91 8.75 16.84
N GLY A 114 -10.31 10.03 16.92
CA GLY A 114 -9.40 11.15 17.19
C GLY A 114 -8.52 11.59 16.03
N MET A 115 -8.76 11.11 14.82
CA MET A 115 -8.13 11.60 13.59
C MET A 115 -9.18 12.26 12.69
N ALA A 116 -8.78 13.30 11.96
CA ALA A 116 -9.61 13.90 10.94
C ALA A 116 -9.76 12.94 9.76
N GLU A 117 -10.91 12.97 9.11
CA GLU A 117 -11.12 12.27 7.85
C GLU A 117 -10.16 12.81 6.78
N ALA A 118 -9.47 11.92 6.10
CA ALA A 118 -8.53 12.25 5.04
C ALA A 118 -9.06 11.76 3.68
N PRO A 119 -8.91 12.55 2.60
CA PRO A 119 -9.11 12.04 1.25
C PRO A 119 -8.23 10.81 1.04
N HIS A 120 -8.84 9.72 0.60
CA HIS A 120 -8.18 8.43 0.45
C HIS A 120 -8.43 7.85 -0.95
N ALA A 121 -7.46 7.13 -1.47
CA ALA A 121 -7.56 6.43 -2.74
C ALA A 121 -6.98 5.02 -2.67
N VAL A 122 -7.53 4.14 -3.51
CA VAL A 122 -6.97 2.84 -3.85
C VAL A 122 -6.36 2.89 -5.24
N TYR A 123 -5.37 2.04 -5.50
CA TYR A 123 -4.65 2.03 -6.77
C TYR A 123 -4.72 0.66 -7.44
N TRP A 124 -5.05 0.68 -8.75
CA TRP A 124 -4.77 -0.41 -9.66
C TRP A 124 -3.57 -0.02 -10.51
N ILE A 125 -2.49 -0.81 -10.46
CA ILE A 125 -1.21 -0.48 -11.08
C ILE A 125 -0.85 -1.61 -12.03
N SER A 126 -0.59 -1.25 -13.30
CA SER A 126 -0.26 -2.21 -14.36
C SER A 126 1.12 -1.88 -14.95
N ALA A 127 1.98 -2.89 -15.10
CA ALA A 127 3.23 -2.79 -15.84
C ALA A 127 3.67 -4.19 -16.30
N ALA A 128 4.22 -4.30 -17.52
CA ALA A 128 4.73 -5.56 -18.12
C ALA A 128 3.75 -6.74 -17.99
N GLY A 129 2.46 -6.51 -18.18
CA GLY A 129 1.41 -7.54 -18.09
C GLY A 129 1.08 -7.99 -16.68
N LYS A 130 1.65 -7.36 -15.64
CA LYS A 130 1.35 -7.60 -14.22
C LYS A 130 0.45 -6.51 -13.66
N ASN A 131 -0.42 -6.87 -12.75
CA ASN A 131 -1.40 -5.99 -12.11
C ASN A 131 -1.32 -6.08 -10.59
N ILE A 132 -1.22 -4.93 -9.94
CA ILE A 132 -1.16 -4.82 -8.49
C ILE A 132 -2.34 -3.97 -8.00
N TYR A 133 -3.01 -4.42 -6.94
CA TYR A 133 -4.08 -3.67 -6.30
C TYR A 133 -3.67 -3.26 -4.88
N VAL A 134 -3.68 -1.97 -4.58
CA VAL A 134 -3.26 -1.42 -3.28
C VAL A 134 -4.44 -0.70 -2.65
N THR A 135 -4.85 -1.13 -1.47
CA THR A 135 -6.03 -0.60 -0.78
C THR A 135 -5.71 0.24 0.45
N ALA A 136 -4.54 0.06 1.07
CA ALA A 136 -4.14 0.73 2.31
C ALA A 136 -5.26 0.72 3.37
N ASP A 137 -5.62 1.88 3.89
CA ASP A 137 -6.62 2.05 4.93
C ASP A 137 -8.04 2.25 4.38
N ALA A 138 -8.34 1.58 3.24
CA ALA A 138 -9.69 1.55 2.70
C ALA A 138 -10.69 0.98 3.71
N GLN A 139 -11.81 1.65 3.87
CA GLN A 139 -12.94 1.16 4.64
C GLN A 139 -13.47 -0.15 4.04
N ILE A 140 -14.07 -1.01 4.86
CA ILE A 140 -14.75 -2.21 4.37
C ILE A 140 -15.98 -1.78 3.57
N ASP A 141 -15.88 -1.95 2.24
CA ASP A 141 -16.96 -1.77 1.27
C ASP A 141 -16.70 -2.71 0.09
N THR A 142 -17.17 -3.95 0.20
CA THR A 142 -16.90 -5.01 -0.78
C THR A 142 -17.49 -4.70 -2.15
N GLU A 143 -18.68 -4.09 -2.18
CA GLU A 143 -19.35 -3.72 -3.43
C GLU A 143 -18.61 -2.63 -4.20
N ARG A 144 -18.07 -1.65 -3.48
CA ARG A 144 -17.25 -0.60 -4.09
C ARG A 144 -15.94 -1.17 -4.65
N HIS A 145 -15.29 -2.08 -3.94
CA HIS A 145 -14.13 -2.81 -4.48
C HIS A 145 -14.49 -3.60 -5.72
N ARG A 146 -15.59 -4.37 -5.73
CA ARG A 146 -16.06 -5.12 -6.92
C ARG A 146 -16.34 -4.18 -8.09
N THR A 147 -16.93 -3.01 -7.82
CA THR A 147 -17.16 -1.96 -8.84
C THR A 147 -15.85 -1.46 -9.45
N ILE A 148 -14.82 -1.19 -8.64
CA ILE A 148 -13.50 -0.74 -9.12
C ILE A 148 -12.80 -1.87 -9.89
N LEU A 149 -12.84 -3.08 -9.38
CA LEU A 149 -12.20 -4.24 -10.01
C LEU A 149 -12.86 -4.62 -11.34
N HIS A 150 -14.14 -4.40 -11.52
CA HIS A 150 -14.88 -4.75 -12.75
C HIS A 150 -14.65 -6.21 -13.21
N GLY A 151 -14.59 -7.15 -12.28
CA GLY A 151 -14.27 -8.56 -12.57
C GLY A 151 -12.79 -8.81 -12.93
N ARG A 152 -11.94 -7.78 -12.91
CA ARG A 152 -10.49 -7.96 -13.07
C ARG A 152 -9.91 -8.64 -11.83
N ARG A 153 -8.88 -9.44 -12.03
CA ARG A 153 -8.14 -10.09 -10.96
C ARG A 153 -6.67 -9.64 -11.01
N ALA A 154 -6.14 -9.11 -9.91
CA ALA A 154 -4.75 -8.69 -9.82
C ALA A 154 -3.80 -9.90 -9.69
N ASP A 155 -2.53 -9.76 -10.06
CA ASP A 155 -1.49 -10.74 -9.72
C ASP A 155 -1.19 -10.70 -8.22
N ALA A 156 -1.18 -9.51 -7.62
CA ALA A 156 -1.04 -9.33 -6.17
C ALA A 156 -1.93 -8.18 -5.67
N ALA A 157 -2.48 -8.32 -4.46
CA ALA A 157 -3.23 -7.26 -3.79
C ALA A 157 -2.75 -7.06 -2.34
N PHE A 158 -2.79 -5.82 -1.88
CA PHE A 158 -2.33 -5.38 -0.56
C PHE A 158 -3.49 -4.81 0.24
N TRP A 159 -3.82 -5.43 1.37
CA TRP A 159 -5.00 -5.18 2.18
C TRP A 159 -4.62 -4.89 3.64
N ASN A 160 -5.39 -4.08 4.35
CA ASN A 160 -5.24 -3.96 5.79
C ASN A 160 -5.85 -5.17 6.53
N GLY A 161 -5.46 -5.36 7.78
CA GLY A 161 -5.84 -6.53 8.58
C GLY A 161 -7.35 -6.68 8.87
N GLN A 162 -8.16 -5.64 8.65
CA GLN A 162 -9.61 -5.72 8.89
C GLN A 162 -10.29 -6.65 7.90
N TYR A 163 -9.74 -6.80 6.69
CA TYR A 163 -10.28 -7.67 5.64
C TYR A 163 -10.25 -9.17 5.99
N LEU A 164 -9.50 -9.59 7.01
CA LEU A 164 -9.54 -10.96 7.53
C LEU A 164 -10.75 -11.23 8.43
N SER A 165 -11.44 -10.19 8.91
CA SER A 165 -12.37 -10.31 10.05
C SER A 165 -13.78 -10.73 9.67
N HIS A 166 -14.22 -10.50 8.42
CA HIS A 166 -15.59 -10.72 7.97
C HIS A 166 -15.66 -11.73 6.81
N PRO A 167 -16.71 -12.57 6.73
CA PRO A 167 -16.84 -13.54 5.64
C PRO A 167 -16.81 -12.89 4.26
N GLU A 168 -17.58 -11.83 4.06
CA GLU A 168 -17.72 -11.11 2.79
C GLU A 168 -16.40 -10.47 2.32
N THR A 169 -15.54 -10.04 3.26
CA THR A 169 -14.22 -9.51 2.90
C THR A 169 -13.24 -10.62 2.54
N ARG A 170 -13.35 -11.80 3.17
CA ARG A 170 -12.52 -12.96 2.79
C ARG A 170 -12.87 -13.48 1.39
N GLU A 171 -14.17 -13.49 1.01
CA GLU A 171 -14.58 -13.79 -0.36
C GLU A 171 -13.96 -12.81 -1.36
N LEU A 172 -14.02 -11.50 -1.05
CA LEU A 172 -13.40 -10.46 -1.88
C LEU A 172 -11.88 -10.68 -2.07
N LEU A 173 -11.14 -11.09 -1.03
CA LEU A 173 -9.71 -11.40 -1.17
C LEU A 173 -9.48 -12.46 -2.24
N LEU A 174 -10.25 -13.54 -2.23
CA LEU A 174 -10.14 -14.65 -3.19
C LEU A 174 -10.50 -14.24 -4.62
N GLU A 175 -11.48 -13.34 -4.77
CA GLU A 175 -11.92 -12.80 -6.06
C GLU A 175 -10.90 -11.81 -6.65
N ALA A 176 -10.33 -10.95 -5.81
CA ALA A 176 -9.60 -9.75 -6.22
C ALA A 176 -8.20 -10.01 -6.77
N ALA A 177 -7.49 -11.03 -6.26
CA ALA A 177 -6.11 -11.28 -6.67
C ALA A 177 -5.71 -12.76 -6.63
N VAL A 178 -4.62 -13.09 -7.35
CA VAL A 178 -3.98 -14.42 -7.31
C VAL A 178 -3.25 -14.60 -5.99
N LYS A 179 -2.53 -13.54 -5.53
CA LYS A 179 -1.86 -13.49 -4.24
C LYS A 179 -2.37 -12.30 -3.44
N ASN A 180 -2.71 -12.52 -2.17
CA ASN A 180 -3.19 -11.47 -1.29
C ASN A 180 -2.25 -11.29 -0.11
N TYR A 181 -1.86 -10.08 0.15
CA TYR A 181 -0.96 -9.72 1.23
C TYR A 181 -1.68 -8.82 2.22
N ILE A 182 -1.74 -9.28 3.47
CA ILE A 182 -2.16 -8.44 4.57
C ILE A 182 -0.93 -7.69 5.07
N TYR A 183 -0.93 -6.39 4.94
CA TYR A 183 0.17 -5.52 5.34
C TYR A 183 -0.32 -4.42 6.30
N HIS A 184 0.47 -3.42 6.57
CA HIS A 184 0.17 -2.42 7.60
C HIS A 184 -0.01 -3.06 8.98
N ILE A 185 0.84 -4.06 9.27
CA ILE A 185 0.86 -4.80 10.52
C ILE A 185 1.97 -4.23 11.40
N PRO A 186 1.69 -3.84 12.67
CA PRO A 186 2.75 -3.41 13.60
C PRO A 186 3.78 -4.53 13.84
N VAL A 187 5.04 -4.17 14.12
CA VAL A 187 6.00 -5.14 14.67
C VAL A 187 5.56 -5.56 16.07
N ASP A 188 5.96 -6.77 16.51
CA ASP A 188 5.44 -7.37 17.74
C ASP A 188 5.64 -6.49 18.98
N GLU A 189 6.84 -5.92 19.14
CA GLU A 189 7.19 -5.04 20.28
C GLU A 189 6.37 -3.75 20.34
N LYS A 190 5.70 -3.38 19.24
CA LYS A 190 4.89 -2.17 19.12
C LYS A 190 3.40 -2.44 18.97
N ASP A 191 2.96 -3.70 19.04
CA ASP A 191 1.54 -4.05 18.86
C ASP A 191 0.68 -3.69 20.08
N VAL A 192 0.78 -2.43 20.52
CA VAL A 192 -0.05 -1.87 21.62
C VAL A 192 -1.53 -1.83 21.26
N CYS A 193 -1.86 -1.81 19.96
CA CYS A 193 -3.23 -1.80 19.46
C CYS A 193 -3.81 -3.21 19.25
N GLY A 194 -2.98 -4.27 19.35
CA GLY A 194 -3.38 -5.66 19.15
C GLY A 194 -3.74 -6.02 17.71
N ILE A 195 -3.28 -5.22 16.72
CA ILE A 195 -3.58 -5.43 15.30
C ILE A 195 -2.91 -6.68 14.78
N ARG A 196 -1.59 -6.85 15.05
CA ARG A 196 -0.83 -8.05 14.70
C ARG A 196 -1.50 -9.31 15.27
N ARG A 197 -1.73 -9.32 16.58
CA ARG A 197 -2.38 -10.46 17.25
C ARG A 197 -3.77 -10.77 16.70
N LYS A 198 -4.51 -9.74 16.23
CA LYS A 198 -5.80 -9.94 15.57
C LYS A 198 -5.63 -10.60 14.20
N CYS A 199 -4.66 -10.17 13.39
CA CYS A 199 -4.36 -10.76 12.09
C CYS A 199 -3.90 -12.23 12.25
N GLU A 200 -2.95 -12.49 13.15
CA GLU A 200 -2.46 -13.85 13.46
C GLU A 200 -3.60 -14.79 13.89
N ARG A 201 -4.48 -14.35 14.82
CA ARG A 201 -5.65 -15.13 15.22
C ARG A 201 -6.62 -15.38 14.07
N SER A 202 -6.84 -14.39 13.20
CA SER A 202 -7.70 -14.57 12.04
C SER A 202 -7.10 -15.57 11.07
N MET A 203 -5.80 -15.52 10.80
CA MET A 203 -5.12 -16.50 9.95
C MET A 203 -5.09 -17.88 10.58
N ALA A 204 -4.87 -18.01 11.89
CA ALA A 204 -4.95 -19.31 12.58
C ALA A 204 -6.36 -19.93 12.49
N ARG A 205 -7.41 -19.11 12.46
CA ARG A 205 -8.80 -19.57 12.38
C ARG A 205 -9.27 -19.86 10.96
N PHE A 206 -8.90 -19.02 9.99
CA PHE A 206 -9.47 -19.01 8.64
C PHE A 206 -8.43 -19.27 7.54
N GLY A 207 -7.15 -19.43 7.89
CA GLY A 207 -6.07 -19.57 6.89
C GLY A 207 -6.23 -20.76 5.95
N ALA A 208 -6.88 -21.84 6.40
CA ALA A 208 -7.20 -22.98 5.53
C ALA A 208 -8.18 -22.63 4.40
N GLU A 209 -9.02 -21.61 4.59
CA GLU A 209 -9.95 -21.07 3.60
C GLU A 209 -9.28 -20.02 2.69
N LEU A 210 -8.06 -19.58 3.02
CA LEU A 210 -7.34 -18.48 2.42
C LEU A 210 -5.92 -18.88 1.96
N PRO A 211 -5.78 -19.90 1.09
CA PRO A 211 -4.46 -20.46 0.73
C PRO A 211 -3.51 -19.46 0.08
N ASP A 212 -4.04 -18.43 -0.58
CA ASP A 212 -3.29 -17.39 -1.31
C ASP A 212 -3.18 -16.08 -0.53
N VAL A 213 -3.42 -16.10 0.80
CA VAL A 213 -3.29 -14.95 1.69
C VAL A 213 -2.11 -15.12 2.62
N SER A 214 -1.25 -14.09 2.70
CA SER A 214 -0.07 -14.07 3.56
C SER A 214 -0.02 -12.79 4.41
N LEU A 215 0.50 -12.89 5.63
CA LEU A 215 0.80 -11.73 6.47
C LEU A 215 2.20 -11.20 6.16
N LEU A 216 2.33 -9.90 5.94
CA LEU A 216 3.61 -9.22 5.80
C LEU A 216 3.99 -8.56 7.13
N GLU A 217 4.80 -9.26 7.91
CA GLU A 217 5.10 -8.93 9.30
C GLU A 217 6.53 -8.46 9.53
N GLN A 218 7.36 -8.49 8.48
CA GLN A 218 8.79 -8.13 8.54
C GLN A 218 9.12 -7.08 7.48
N TYR A 219 10.02 -6.18 7.81
CA TYR A 219 10.50 -5.10 6.95
C TYR A 219 12.03 -5.06 6.94
N PRO A 220 12.70 -4.94 5.78
CA PRO A 220 12.10 -5.04 4.44
C PRO A 220 11.70 -6.47 4.08
N SER A 221 10.70 -6.61 3.20
CA SER A 221 10.30 -7.89 2.59
C SER A 221 10.21 -7.71 1.08
N SER A 222 10.77 -8.64 0.32
CA SER A 222 10.72 -8.63 -1.16
C SER A 222 9.82 -9.75 -1.67
N LEU A 223 9.00 -9.42 -2.66
CA LEU A 223 7.98 -10.27 -3.26
C LEU A 223 8.10 -10.17 -4.79
N GLU A 224 7.64 -11.21 -5.47
CA GLU A 224 7.52 -11.25 -6.94
C GLU A 224 6.04 -11.37 -7.33
N ALA A 225 5.57 -10.50 -8.23
CA ALA A 225 4.23 -10.55 -8.79
C ALA A 225 4.21 -11.26 -10.17
#